data_491425332d42af9c95775e11675ff5a5
#
_entry.id   491425332d42af9c95775e11675ff5a5
#
_cell.length_a   1.000
_cell.length_b   1.000
_cell.length_c   1.000
_cell.angle_alpha   90.00
_cell.angle_beta   90.00
_cell.angle_gamma   90.00
#
_symmetry.space_group_name_H-M   'P 1'
#
loop_
_entity.id
_entity.type
_entity.pdbx_description
1 polymer ?
#
loop_
_entity_poly.entity_id
_entity_poly.type
_entity_poly.pdbx_seq_one_letter_code
_entity_poly.pdbx_strand_id
1 'polypeptide(L)'
;MNKSAISPFWCRTLPACLLPVLLLGACASSSGLGPQSHPIALETAAKTQINPQWWLTFHDAQLNQLMRTALQNAPDVARAQARIRVAEQEGNLARAQLNPALALDGSATRQKFSAEGYFPPPIGGSTFNLGQVMADFSWDMDWWGKHRAVAQAALGSVNAAQAEADDTRLALSIALARAYFALEADAEQHERLAAMQVTRNQLTKLLKERFASGLASEQRLPPSLSEQDKLDHENLVLENSMQQERLTIAALSGQPPHYGDNIHPHNIDALPALPNDLPADLIGLRPDVQARRAEIEVATAQSRLAKIQFYPDVNLSGFIGLQSIGFANILHSDSEMTSIGPAVHLPIFNRNTIRATLGASYARYDMAVEDYNQTIFHAMQETASALANLHTLAREEKTQRHLIHHLRYAQQLAEQRWQAGLDNNIPALQDGLAQQVARQTQTRIKLSTMNATLDVIHALGGFPAGIPTSPDNH
;
A
#
# COMPACT_ATOMS: atom_id res chain seq x y z
N MET A 1 -90.14 -5.59 -19.36
CA MET A 1 -89.94 -5.00 -18.05
C MET A 1 -89.44 -6.03 -17.10
N ASN A 2 -88.17 -6.06 -16.82
CA ASN A 2 -87.65 -6.69 -15.60
C ASN A 2 -86.24 -6.19 -15.35
N LYS A 3 -86.09 -5.36 -14.35
CA LYS A 3 -84.84 -4.79 -13.86
C LYS A 3 -84.22 -5.82 -12.91
N SER A 4 -83.08 -6.41 -13.25
CA SER A 4 -82.26 -7.16 -12.31
C SER A 4 -81.18 -6.26 -11.76
N ALA A 5 -81.26 -6.01 -10.46
CA ALA A 5 -80.30 -5.25 -9.66
C ALA A 5 -78.92 -5.95 -9.54
N ILE A 6 -77.87 -5.28 -9.91
CA ILE A 6 -76.48 -5.67 -9.66
C ILE A 6 -76.13 -5.22 -8.23
N SER A 7 -75.94 -6.16 -7.32
CA SER A 7 -75.47 -5.89 -5.95
C SER A 7 -73.96 -5.59 -5.91
N PRO A 8 -73.46 -4.61 -5.13
CA PRO A 8 -72.03 -4.34 -4.99
C PRO A 8 -71.43 -5.27 -3.93
N PHE A 9 -70.68 -6.29 -4.37
CA PHE A 9 -70.05 -7.27 -3.50
C PHE A 9 -68.54 -6.95 -3.27
N TRP A 10 -68.09 -5.70 -3.43
CA TRP A 10 -66.67 -5.34 -3.50
C TRP A 10 -66.11 -4.54 -2.33
N CYS A 11 -66.68 -4.57 -1.14
CA CYS A 11 -66.22 -3.65 -0.06
C CYS A 11 -66.01 -4.28 1.32
N ARG A 12 -65.73 -5.62 1.44
CA ARG A 12 -65.56 -6.21 2.79
C ARG A 12 -64.30 -7.06 3.02
N THR A 13 -63.37 -7.11 2.07
CA THR A 13 -62.16 -7.98 2.21
C THR A 13 -60.85 -7.24 2.40
N LEU A 14 -60.83 -5.90 2.42
CA LEU A 14 -59.59 -5.11 2.61
C LEU A 14 -58.94 -5.18 4.00
N PRO A 15 -59.63 -5.31 5.16
CA PRO A 15 -58.93 -5.39 6.44
C PRO A 15 -58.29 -6.75 6.73
N ALA A 16 -58.69 -7.83 6.06
CA ALA A 16 -58.12 -9.17 6.34
C ALA A 16 -56.74 -9.41 5.73
N CYS A 17 -56.34 -8.66 4.68
CA CYS A 17 -55.01 -8.77 4.06
C CYS A 17 -53.95 -7.86 4.75
N LEU A 18 -54.33 -6.88 5.55
CA LEU A 18 -53.41 -5.99 6.26
C LEU A 18 -52.88 -6.61 7.58
N LEU A 19 -53.61 -7.53 8.19
CA LEU A 19 -53.22 -8.15 9.47
C LEU A 19 -51.97 -9.04 9.36
N PRO A 20 -51.76 -9.90 8.30
CA PRO A 20 -50.55 -10.67 8.16
C PRO A 20 -49.31 -9.81 7.84
N VAL A 21 -49.44 -8.63 7.21
CA VAL A 21 -48.33 -7.72 6.92
C VAL A 21 -47.81 -7.03 8.19
N LEU A 22 -48.66 -6.72 9.15
CA LEU A 22 -48.27 -6.15 10.46
C LEU A 22 -47.63 -7.19 11.38
N LEU A 23 -47.92 -8.45 11.27
CA LEU A 23 -47.32 -9.55 12.03
C LEU A 23 -45.91 -9.90 11.48
N LEU A 24 -45.64 -9.66 10.20
CA LEU A 24 -44.32 -9.88 9.57
C LEU A 24 -43.25 -8.88 10.07
N GLY A 25 -43.64 -7.67 10.50
CA GLY A 25 -42.71 -6.68 11.06
C GLY A 25 -42.17 -7.00 12.46
N ALA A 26 -42.84 -7.88 13.21
CA ALA A 26 -42.43 -8.24 14.58
C ALA A 26 -41.36 -9.35 14.67
N CYS A 27 -41.06 -10.03 13.58
CA CYS A 27 -40.19 -11.22 13.59
C CYS A 27 -38.72 -10.99 13.26
N ALA A 28 -38.33 -9.80 12.79
CA ALA A 28 -36.94 -9.52 12.34
C ALA A 28 -36.25 -8.50 13.25
N SER A 29 -35.89 -8.89 14.47
CA SER A 29 -35.16 -8.01 15.39
C SER A 29 -33.67 -8.26 15.34
N SER A 30 -32.91 -7.25 14.90
CA SER A 30 -31.46 -7.14 15.06
C SER A 30 -31.07 -6.55 16.42
N SER A 31 -32.04 -6.42 17.36
CA SER A 31 -31.81 -5.82 18.68
C SER A 31 -30.71 -6.53 19.46
N GLY A 32 -29.86 -5.76 20.11
CA GLY A 32 -28.72 -6.26 20.89
C GLY A 32 -27.48 -6.62 20.08
N LEU A 33 -27.48 -6.40 18.76
CA LEU A 33 -26.29 -6.56 17.91
C LEU A 33 -25.89 -5.18 17.37
N GLY A 34 -24.62 -4.84 17.50
CA GLY A 34 -24.02 -3.60 16.98
C GLY A 34 -22.51 -3.65 17.07
N PRO A 35 -21.82 -2.77 16.35
CA PRO A 35 -20.39 -2.61 16.48
C PRO A 35 -20.01 -2.11 17.88
N GLN A 36 -18.83 -2.48 18.36
CA GLN A 36 -18.31 -2.12 19.67
C GLN A 36 -17.16 -1.12 19.57
N SER A 37 -16.40 -1.15 18.48
CA SER A 37 -15.25 -0.28 18.25
C SER A 37 -15.62 0.98 17.50
N HIS A 38 -14.85 2.05 17.77
CA HIS A 38 -15.00 3.36 17.13
C HIS A 38 -13.67 3.81 16.52
N PRO A 39 -13.66 4.30 15.27
CA PRO A 39 -12.47 4.83 14.65
C PRO A 39 -12.02 6.12 15.35
N ILE A 40 -10.71 6.28 15.51
CA ILE A 40 -10.11 7.53 15.98
C ILE A 40 -10.45 8.62 14.97
N ALA A 41 -11.05 9.72 15.45
CA ALA A 41 -11.32 10.87 14.61
C ALA A 41 -10.01 11.66 14.39
N LEU A 42 -9.53 11.68 13.16
CA LEU A 42 -8.49 12.62 12.73
C LEU A 42 -9.19 13.86 12.17
N GLU A 43 -8.81 15.04 12.65
CA GLU A 43 -9.23 16.29 12.01
C GLU A 43 -8.66 16.29 10.60
N THR A 44 -9.50 16.54 9.60
CA THR A 44 -9.04 16.50 8.22
C THR A 44 -8.22 17.76 7.99
N ALA A 45 -6.94 17.61 7.71
CA ALA A 45 -6.05 18.70 7.25
C ALA A 45 -6.56 19.21 5.90
N ALA A 46 -7.56 20.09 5.94
CA ALA A 46 -8.38 20.47 4.80
C ALA A 46 -7.63 21.22 3.69
N LYS A 47 -6.32 21.47 3.83
CA LYS A 47 -5.56 22.32 2.89
C LYS A 47 -4.18 21.83 2.52
N THR A 48 -3.62 20.83 3.19
CA THR A 48 -2.27 20.35 2.90
C THR A 48 -2.33 19.24 1.86
N GLN A 49 -1.74 19.48 0.71
CA GLN A 49 -1.55 18.47 -0.32
C GLN A 49 -0.17 17.82 -0.13
N ILE A 50 -0.09 16.52 -0.32
CA ILE A 50 1.18 15.80 -0.35
C ILE A 50 1.71 15.83 -1.79
N ASN A 51 2.99 16.18 -1.94
CA ASN A 51 3.68 16.08 -3.22
C ASN A 51 4.17 14.63 -3.39
N PRO A 52 3.64 13.86 -4.34
CA PRO A 52 4.08 12.48 -4.58
C PRO A 52 5.48 12.41 -5.17
N GLN A 53 6.00 13.49 -5.72
CA GLN A 53 7.35 13.59 -6.28
C GLN A 53 8.32 14.29 -5.33
N TRP A 54 8.29 13.90 -4.05
CA TRP A 54 9.06 14.50 -2.96
C TRP A 54 10.58 14.57 -3.24
N TRP A 55 11.13 13.64 -4.04
CA TRP A 55 12.55 13.58 -4.37
C TRP A 55 13.04 14.75 -5.23
N LEU A 56 12.14 15.49 -5.88
CA LEU A 56 12.50 16.70 -6.63
C LEU A 56 13.09 17.79 -5.74
N THR A 57 12.81 17.77 -4.44
CA THR A 57 13.35 18.70 -3.46
C THR A 57 14.87 18.57 -3.24
N PHE A 58 15.47 17.44 -3.65
CA PHE A 58 16.93 17.23 -3.61
C PHE A 58 17.66 17.81 -4.81
N HIS A 59 16.97 18.31 -5.83
CA HIS A 59 17.52 18.94 -7.04
C HIS A 59 18.57 18.08 -7.79
N ASP A 60 18.55 16.77 -7.64
CA ASP A 60 19.45 15.82 -8.29
C ASP A 60 18.82 15.24 -9.57
N ALA A 61 19.46 15.49 -10.73
CA ALA A 61 18.96 15.07 -12.02
C ALA A 61 19.03 13.52 -12.19
N GLN A 62 20.08 12.87 -11.65
CA GLN A 62 20.28 11.44 -11.74
C GLN A 62 19.26 10.71 -10.83
N LEU A 63 19.07 11.15 -9.60
CA LEU A 63 18.04 10.65 -8.71
C LEU A 63 16.65 10.79 -9.36
N ASN A 64 16.35 11.95 -9.95
CA ASN A 64 15.09 12.19 -10.65
C ASN A 64 14.85 11.22 -11.81
N GLN A 65 15.90 10.87 -12.55
CA GLN A 65 15.82 9.89 -13.63
C GLN A 65 15.62 8.47 -13.11
N LEU A 66 16.36 8.08 -12.08
CA LEU A 66 16.22 6.78 -11.42
C LEU A 66 14.81 6.57 -10.88
N MET A 67 14.25 7.59 -10.20
CA MET A 67 12.88 7.54 -9.68
C MET A 67 11.85 7.34 -10.78
N ARG A 68 11.97 8.07 -11.91
CA ARG A 68 11.08 7.89 -13.06
C ARG A 68 11.17 6.47 -13.62
N THR A 69 12.40 5.97 -13.80
CA THR A 69 12.64 4.63 -14.31
C THR A 69 12.05 3.57 -13.39
N ALA A 70 12.28 3.67 -12.09
CA ALA A 70 11.77 2.73 -11.10
C ALA A 70 10.23 2.72 -11.06
N LEU A 71 9.59 3.88 -10.97
CA LEU A 71 8.13 3.98 -10.91
C LEU A 71 7.42 3.50 -12.19
N GLN A 72 8.13 3.49 -13.33
CA GLN A 72 7.62 2.97 -14.60
C GLN A 72 7.83 1.48 -14.78
N ASN A 73 8.94 0.93 -14.31
CA ASN A 73 9.38 -0.42 -14.65
C ASN A 73 9.38 -1.41 -13.49
N ALA A 74 9.28 -0.94 -12.23
CA ALA A 74 9.33 -1.85 -11.08
C ALA A 74 8.14 -2.82 -11.06
N PRO A 75 8.40 -4.14 -10.95
CA PRO A 75 7.34 -5.15 -10.92
C PRO A 75 6.33 -4.95 -9.79
N ASP A 76 6.75 -4.42 -8.65
CA ASP A 76 5.87 -4.16 -7.51
C ASP A 76 4.82 -3.09 -7.81
N VAL A 77 5.20 -2.01 -8.50
CA VAL A 77 4.26 -0.98 -9.00
C VAL A 77 3.31 -1.56 -10.03
N ALA A 78 3.83 -2.35 -10.99
CA ALA A 78 2.99 -3.01 -11.98
C ALA A 78 1.98 -3.98 -11.34
N ARG A 79 2.39 -4.72 -10.29
CA ARG A 79 1.52 -5.60 -9.51
C ARG A 79 0.44 -4.82 -8.75
N ALA A 80 0.80 -3.70 -8.13
CA ALA A 80 -0.15 -2.83 -7.44
C ALA A 80 -1.20 -2.26 -8.42
N GLN A 81 -0.78 -1.80 -9.61
CA GLN A 81 -1.69 -1.38 -10.68
C GLN A 81 -2.60 -2.52 -11.18
N ALA A 82 -2.09 -3.76 -11.24
CA ALA A 82 -2.91 -4.91 -11.59
C ALA A 82 -3.98 -5.19 -10.52
N ARG A 83 -3.67 -5.02 -9.23
CA ARG A 83 -4.65 -5.13 -8.14
C ARG A 83 -5.77 -4.09 -8.25
N ILE A 84 -5.45 -2.84 -8.59
CA ILE A 84 -6.46 -1.81 -8.86
C ILE A 84 -7.38 -2.29 -9.98
N ARG A 85 -6.84 -2.77 -11.11
CA ARG A 85 -7.68 -3.27 -12.22
C ARG A 85 -8.57 -4.45 -11.83
N VAL A 86 -8.09 -5.36 -10.97
CA VAL A 86 -8.93 -6.45 -10.42
C VAL A 86 -10.08 -5.86 -9.60
N ALA A 87 -9.80 -4.99 -8.64
CA ALA A 87 -10.82 -4.36 -7.81
C ALA A 87 -11.85 -3.56 -8.64
N GLU A 88 -11.41 -2.85 -9.68
CA GLU A 88 -12.29 -2.14 -10.62
C GLU A 88 -13.23 -3.09 -11.36
N GLN A 89 -12.73 -4.25 -11.83
CA GLN A 89 -13.58 -5.24 -12.52
C GLN A 89 -14.55 -5.92 -11.56
N GLU A 90 -14.14 -6.19 -10.33
CA GLU A 90 -15.05 -6.67 -9.27
C GLU A 90 -16.14 -5.63 -8.96
N GLY A 91 -15.77 -4.35 -8.94
CA GLY A 91 -16.71 -3.22 -8.84
C GLY A 91 -17.70 -3.16 -9.99
N ASN A 92 -17.24 -3.38 -11.22
CA ASN A 92 -18.09 -3.45 -12.40
C ASN A 92 -19.04 -4.66 -12.36
N LEU A 93 -18.55 -5.82 -11.90
CA LEU A 93 -19.35 -7.01 -11.68
C LEU A 93 -20.46 -6.75 -10.65
N ALA A 94 -20.11 -6.12 -9.52
CA ALA A 94 -21.06 -5.75 -8.48
C ALA A 94 -22.16 -4.79 -8.99
N ARG A 95 -21.79 -3.83 -9.82
CA ARG A 95 -22.75 -2.89 -10.45
C ARG A 95 -23.60 -3.58 -11.50
N ALA A 96 -23.07 -4.55 -12.25
CA ALA A 96 -23.82 -5.30 -13.25
C ALA A 96 -24.98 -6.09 -12.62
N GLN A 97 -24.88 -6.51 -11.36
CA GLN A 97 -25.95 -7.19 -10.62
C GLN A 97 -27.17 -6.28 -10.34
N LEU A 98 -27.06 -4.98 -10.52
CA LEU A 98 -28.20 -4.05 -10.44
C LEU A 98 -29.10 -4.08 -11.69
N ASN A 99 -28.57 -4.60 -12.81
CA ASN A 99 -29.27 -4.64 -14.08
C ASN A 99 -30.07 -5.93 -14.22
N PRO A 100 -31.18 -5.91 -15.00
CA PRO A 100 -31.88 -7.14 -15.36
C PRO A 100 -30.95 -8.07 -16.14
N ALA A 101 -31.09 -9.37 -15.90
CA ALA A 101 -30.42 -10.42 -16.64
C ALA A 101 -31.40 -11.06 -17.65
N LEU A 102 -30.91 -11.29 -18.85
CA LEU A 102 -31.59 -12.03 -19.89
C LEU A 102 -30.66 -13.14 -20.39
N ALA A 103 -31.11 -14.37 -20.30
CA ALA A 103 -30.40 -15.55 -20.80
C ALA A 103 -31.22 -16.25 -21.89
N LEU A 104 -30.55 -16.87 -22.84
CA LEU A 104 -31.16 -17.73 -23.82
C LEU A 104 -30.65 -19.17 -23.61
N ASP A 105 -31.55 -20.05 -23.22
CA ASP A 105 -31.22 -21.43 -22.92
C ASP A 105 -31.89 -22.37 -23.95
N GLY A 106 -31.13 -23.32 -24.47
CA GLY A 106 -31.62 -24.34 -25.38
C GLY A 106 -31.24 -25.71 -24.89
N SER A 107 -32.22 -26.61 -24.86
CA SER A 107 -31.97 -28.00 -24.52
C SER A 107 -32.68 -28.96 -25.46
N ALA A 108 -32.02 -30.08 -25.73
CA ALA A 108 -32.58 -31.22 -26.48
C ALA A 108 -32.23 -32.48 -25.72
N THR A 109 -33.24 -33.15 -25.18
CA THR A 109 -33.05 -34.33 -24.36
C THR A 109 -33.93 -35.49 -24.84
N ARG A 110 -33.43 -36.74 -24.71
CA ARG A 110 -34.20 -37.91 -24.88
C ARG A 110 -34.44 -38.55 -23.52
N GLN A 111 -35.69 -38.50 -23.05
CA GLN A 111 -36.06 -38.91 -21.70
C GLN A 111 -37.09 -40.04 -21.73
N LYS A 112 -36.84 -41.07 -20.92
CA LYS A 112 -37.83 -42.10 -20.61
C LYS A 112 -38.56 -41.72 -19.34
N PHE A 113 -39.87 -41.58 -19.41
CA PHE A 113 -40.70 -41.36 -18.24
C PHE A 113 -40.99 -42.70 -17.52
N SER A 114 -40.93 -42.69 -16.19
CA SER A 114 -41.25 -43.87 -15.41
C SER A 114 -42.71 -44.28 -15.62
N ALA A 115 -43.00 -45.58 -15.75
CA ALA A 115 -44.37 -46.10 -15.82
C ALA A 115 -45.14 -45.96 -14.48
N GLU A 116 -44.36 -45.86 -13.36
CA GLU A 116 -44.85 -45.63 -11.98
C GLU A 116 -44.72 -44.22 -11.51
N GLY A 117 -44.46 -43.24 -12.41
CA GLY A 117 -44.29 -41.82 -12.10
C GLY A 117 -45.62 -41.06 -12.13
N TYR A 118 -45.50 -39.70 -12.06
CA TYR A 118 -46.67 -38.79 -12.03
C TYR A 118 -47.48 -38.73 -13.32
N PHE A 119 -46.92 -39.22 -14.44
CA PHE A 119 -47.60 -39.18 -15.74
C PHE A 119 -48.23 -40.56 -16.05
N PRO A 120 -49.54 -40.60 -16.20
CA PRO A 120 -50.22 -41.84 -16.59
C PRO A 120 -49.93 -42.22 -18.06
N PRO A 121 -50.25 -43.47 -18.53
CA PRO A 121 -50.23 -43.80 -19.94
C PRO A 121 -51.05 -42.80 -20.77
N PRO A 122 -50.59 -42.39 -21.97
CA PRO A 122 -49.49 -42.96 -22.76
C PRO A 122 -48.10 -42.35 -22.50
N ILE A 123 -47.99 -41.40 -21.59
CA ILE A 123 -46.69 -40.71 -21.30
C ILE A 123 -45.83 -41.61 -20.41
N GLY A 124 -46.36 -42.10 -19.29
CA GLY A 124 -45.70 -43.06 -18.42
C GLY A 124 -45.24 -44.29 -19.12
N GLY A 125 -44.03 -44.76 -18.95
CA GLY A 125 -43.41 -45.89 -19.62
C GLY A 125 -42.82 -45.62 -21.00
N SER A 126 -43.12 -44.45 -21.59
CA SER A 126 -42.68 -44.07 -22.95
C SER A 126 -41.38 -43.22 -22.93
N THR A 127 -40.73 -43.24 -24.09
CA THR A 127 -39.52 -42.42 -24.31
C THR A 127 -39.83 -41.32 -25.32
N PHE A 128 -39.55 -40.05 -24.95
CA PHE A 128 -39.79 -38.93 -25.80
C PHE A 128 -38.49 -38.13 -26.04
N ASN A 129 -38.42 -37.46 -27.18
CA ASN A 129 -37.46 -36.40 -27.42
C ASN A 129 -38.09 -35.07 -26.96
N LEU A 130 -37.45 -34.39 -26.05
CA LEU A 130 -37.89 -33.09 -25.54
C LEU A 130 -36.99 -32.01 -26.10
N GLY A 131 -37.59 -31.00 -26.69
CA GLY A 131 -36.88 -29.79 -27.15
C GLY A 131 -37.38 -28.57 -26.39
N GLN A 132 -36.50 -27.71 -26.02
CA GLN A 132 -36.83 -26.46 -25.32
C GLN A 132 -35.85 -25.37 -25.78
N VAL A 133 -36.39 -24.18 -26.08
CA VAL A 133 -35.62 -22.93 -26.24
C VAL A 133 -36.36 -21.87 -25.48
N MET A 134 -35.68 -21.26 -24.51
CA MET A 134 -36.27 -20.27 -23.60
C MET A 134 -35.38 -19.05 -23.47
N ALA A 135 -35.97 -17.86 -23.47
CA ALA A 135 -35.35 -16.63 -23.01
C ALA A 135 -35.84 -16.34 -21.59
N ASP A 136 -34.92 -16.47 -20.63
CA ASP A 136 -35.18 -16.28 -19.21
C ASP A 136 -34.78 -14.87 -18.79
N PHE A 137 -35.72 -14.16 -18.19
CA PHE A 137 -35.56 -12.84 -17.64
C PHE A 137 -35.55 -12.90 -16.11
N SER A 138 -34.60 -12.25 -15.48
CA SER A 138 -34.58 -12.09 -14.03
C SER A 138 -34.08 -10.72 -13.65
N TRP A 139 -34.73 -10.10 -12.68
CA TRP A 139 -34.35 -8.79 -12.14
C TRP A 139 -34.62 -8.69 -10.64
N ASP A 140 -33.58 -8.44 -9.85
CA ASP A 140 -33.69 -8.09 -8.45
C ASP A 140 -33.88 -6.57 -8.34
N MET A 141 -35.05 -6.13 -7.91
CA MET A 141 -35.42 -4.71 -7.85
C MET A 141 -34.67 -3.91 -6.76
N ASP A 142 -33.80 -4.56 -6.01
CA ASP A 142 -32.94 -3.98 -4.96
C ASP A 142 -33.66 -3.03 -3.99
N TRP A 143 -34.86 -3.36 -3.56
CA TRP A 143 -35.71 -2.53 -2.70
C TRP A 143 -35.01 -2.12 -1.39
N TRP A 144 -34.26 -3.04 -0.81
CA TRP A 144 -33.55 -2.84 0.46
C TRP A 144 -32.11 -2.39 0.30
N GLY A 145 -31.61 -2.31 -0.91
CA GLY A 145 -30.24 -1.88 -1.21
C GLY A 145 -29.19 -2.96 -1.06
N LYS A 146 -29.51 -4.23 -1.27
CA LYS A 146 -28.63 -5.38 -1.23
C LYS A 146 -27.51 -5.26 -2.25
N HIS A 147 -27.83 -5.08 -3.52
CA HIS A 147 -26.85 -4.92 -4.59
C HIS A 147 -26.11 -3.58 -4.51
N ARG A 148 -26.79 -2.53 -4.05
CA ARG A 148 -26.13 -1.25 -3.75
C ARG A 148 -25.10 -1.37 -2.62
N ALA A 149 -25.37 -2.16 -1.59
CA ALA A 149 -24.40 -2.42 -0.53
C ALA A 149 -23.19 -3.22 -1.04
N VAL A 150 -23.40 -4.21 -1.91
CA VAL A 150 -22.31 -4.94 -2.58
C VAL A 150 -21.47 -4.00 -3.45
N ALA A 151 -22.11 -3.13 -4.23
CA ALA A 151 -21.39 -2.14 -5.05
C ALA A 151 -20.62 -1.11 -4.22
N GLN A 152 -21.14 -0.71 -3.05
CA GLN A 152 -20.43 0.17 -2.10
C GLN A 152 -19.21 -0.54 -1.48
N ALA A 153 -19.33 -1.82 -1.10
CA ALA A 153 -18.21 -2.60 -0.62
C ALA A 153 -17.11 -2.71 -1.69
N ALA A 154 -17.50 -3.01 -2.93
CA ALA A 154 -16.55 -3.09 -4.05
C ALA A 154 -15.87 -1.74 -4.34
N LEU A 155 -16.58 -0.61 -4.24
CA LEU A 155 -15.98 0.73 -4.37
C LEU A 155 -14.97 0.99 -3.25
N GLY A 156 -15.29 0.63 -2.01
CA GLY A 156 -14.34 0.70 -0.89
C GLY A 156 -13.08 -0.13 -1.16
N SER A 157 -13.21 -1.33 -1.75
CA SER A 157 -12.07 -2.17 -2.14
C SER A 157 -11.21 -1.52 -3.24
N VAL A 158 -11.81 -0.79 -4.19
CA VAL A 158 -11.06 0.00 -5.20
C VAL A 158 -10.27 1.10 -4.51
N ASN A 159 -10.89 1.86 -3.59
CA ASN A 159 -10.22 2.92 -2.86
C ASN A 159 -9.05 2.37 -2.01
N ALA A 160 -9.23 1.23 -1.35
CA ALA A 160 -8.17 0.55 -0.60
C ALA A 160 -7.00 0.16 -1.53
N ALA A 161 -7.29 -0.47 -2.67
CA ALA A 161 -6.26 -0.87 -3.64
C ALA A 161 -5.50 0.32 -4.24
N GLN A 162 -6.16 1.47 -4.44
CA GLN A 162 -5.51 2.71 -4.87
C GLN A 162 -4.56 3.25 -3.81
N ALA A 163 -5.00 3.32 -2.56
CA ALA A 163 -4.18 3.78 -1.45
C ALA A 163 -2.98 2.84 -1.20
N GLU A 164 -3.16 1.51 -1.28
CA GLU A 164 -2.06 0.53 -1.21
C GLU A 164 -1.05 0.70 -2.37
N ALA A 165 -1.52 1.07 -3.56
CA ALA A 165 -0.63 1.34 -4.69
C ALA A 165 0.18 2.61 -4.48
N ASP A 166 -0.38 3.64 -3.86
CA ASP A 166 0.33 4.87 -3.52
C ASP A 166 1.36 4.62 -2.41
N ASP A 167 1.03 3.77 -1.42
CA ASP A 167 1.97 3.30 -0.40
C ASP A 167 3.14 2.51 -1.03
N THR A 168 2.85 1.61 -1.97
CA THR A 168 3.88 0.87 -2.71
C THR A 168 4.83 1.80 -3.47
N ARG A 169 4.30 2.86 -4.11
CA ARG A 169 5.12 3.86 -4.81
C ARG A 169 5.98 4.66 -3.84
N LEU A 170 5.43 5.06 -2.70
CA LEU A 170 6.17 5.77 -1.66
C LEU A 170 7.30 4.89 -1.11
N ALA A 171 7.00 3.67 -0.71
CA ALA A 171 7.98 2.72 -0.17
C ALA A 171 9.12 2.44 -1.18
N LEU A 172 8.78 2.23 -2.46
CA LEU A 172 9.79 2.04 -3.52
C LEU A 172 10.69 3.27 -3.67
N SER A 173 10.09 4.47 -3.70
CA SER A 173 10.84 5.71 -3.86
C SER A 173 11.78 5.97 -2.67
N ILE A 174 11.35 5.69 -1.45
CA ILE A 174 12.17 5.78 -0.24
C ILE A 174 13.32 4.76 -0.27
N ALA A 175 13.03 3.50 -0.63
CA ALA A 175 14.07 2.46 -0.73
C ALA A 175 15.13 2.81 -1.78
N LEU A 176 14.71 3.32 -2.94
CA LEU A 176 15.62 3.76 -3.99
C LEU A 176 16.50 4.94 -3.55
N ALA A 177 15.91 5.95 -2.87
CA ALA A 177 16.67 7.08 -2.36
C ALA A 177 17.69 6.66 -1.29
N ARG A 178 17.34 5.72 -0.41
CA ARG A 178 18.27 5.18 0.59
C ARG A 178 19.48 4.52 -0.06
N ALA A 179 19.26 3.65 -1.04
CA ALA A 179 20.34 3.01 -1.77
C ALA A 179 21.20 4.02 -2.54
N TYR A 180 20.60 5.05 -3.13
CA TYR A 180 21.31 6.12 -3.83
C TYR A 180 22.17 6.95 -2.87
N PHE A 181 21.65 7.37 -1.72
CA PHE A 181 22.41 8.13 -0.71
C PHE A 181 23.49 7.29 0.00
N ALA A 182 23.24 5.98 0.16
CA ALA A 182 24.26 5.07 0.66
C ALA A 182 25.44 4.99 -0.32
N LEU A 183 25.16 4.81 -1.63
CA LEU A 183 26.18 4.80 -2.67
C LEU A 183 26.96 6.15 -2.72
N GLU A 184 26.30 7.29 -2.52
CA GLU A 184 26.95 8.60 -2.45
C GLU A 184 27.92 8.67 -1.26
N ALA A 185 27.44 8.26 -0.07
CA ALA A 185 28.26 8.29 1.14
C ALA A 185 29.47 7.34 1.03
N ASP A 186 29.28 6.16 0.46
CA ASP A 186 30.33 5.19 0.24
C ASP A 186 31.37 5.71 -0.79
N ALA A 187 30.91 6.38 -1.85
CA ALA A 187 31.82 7.00 -2.81
C ALA A 187 32.67 8.13 -2.17
N GLU A 188 32.06 8.97 -1.35
CA GLU A 188 32.78 9.99 -0.58
C GLU A 188 33.80 9.37 0.41
N GLN A 189 33.42 8.26 1.08
CA GLN A 189 34.34 7.54 1.97
C GLN A 189 35.50 6.90 1.22
N HIS A 190 35.25 6.35 0.04
CA HIS A 190 36.30 5.75 -0.81
C HIS A 190 37.36 6.79 -1.21
N GLU A 191 36.97 7.99 -1.61
CA GLU A 191 37.91 9.09 -1.89
C GLU A 191 38.74 9.47 -0.65
N ARG A 192 38.12 9.50 0.53
CA ARG A 192 38.79 9.81 1.79
C ARG A 192 39.79 8.73 2.20
N LEU A 193 39.43 7.43 2.00
CA LEU A 193 40.35 6.32 2.26
C LEU A 193 41.59 6.41 1.38
N ALA A 194 41.45 6.75 0.10
CA ALA A 194 42.59 6.93 -0.80
C ALA A 194 43.53 8.04 -0.26
N ALA A 195 42.99 9.16 0.21
CA ALA A 195 43.80 10.24 0.83
C ALA A 195 44.48 9.79 2.14
N MET A 196 43.77 8.96 2.96
CA MET A 196 44.36 8.39 4.19
C MET A 196 45.48 7.41 3.88
N GLN A 197 45.35 6.56 2.86
CA GLN A 197 46.40 5.65 2.42
C GLN A 197 47.69 6.38 2.01
N VAL A 198 47.57 7.50 1.25
CA VAL A 198 48.71 8.34 0.89
C VAL A 198 49.44 8.85 2.15
N THR A 199 48.68 9.43 3.09
CA THR A 199 49.25 9.95 4.34
C THR A 199 49.87 8.85 5.21
N ARG A 200 49.22 7.70 5.30
CA ARG A 200 49.74 6.52 6.04
C ARG A 200 51.01 5.99 5.43
N ASN A 201 51.07 5.89 4.09
CA ASN A 201 52.30 5.48 3.38
C ASN A 201 53.47 6.43 3.66
N GLN A 202 53.21 7.77 3.68
CA GLN A 202 54.23 8.77 4.03
C GLN A 202 54.74 8.58 5.47
N LEU A 203 53.82 8.38 6.42
CA LEU A 203 54.14 8.14 7.83
C LEU A 203 54.96 6.84 7.99
N THR A 204 54.56 5.74 7.36
CA THR A 204 55.24 4.47 7.42
C THR A 204 56.65 4.57 6.82
N LYS A 205 56.80 5.26 5.69
CA LYS A 205 58.10 5.55 5.07
C LYS A 205 59.02 6.29 6.02
N LEU A 206 58.54 7.37 6.62
CA LEU A 206 59.32 8.19 7.57
C LEU A 206 59.74 7.38 8.80
N LEU A 207 58.87 6.52 9.33
CA LEU A 207 59.19 5.60 10.44
C LEU A 207 60.28 4.61 10.07
N LYS A 208 60.25 4.01 8.85
CA LYS A 208 61.29 3.13 8.32
C LYS A 208 62.64 3.84 8.20
N GLU A 209 62.68 5.05 7.64
CA GLU A 209 63.87 5.87 7.49
C GLU A 209 64.47 6.20 8.85
N ARG A 210 63.69 6.59 9.84
CA ARG A 210 64.14 6.84 11.21
C ARG A 210 64.68 5.60 11.92
N PHE A 211 64.04 4.45 11.70
CA PHE A 211 64.56 3.17 12.23
C PHE A 211 65.91 2.83 11.60
N ALA A 212 66.04 2.93 10.28
CA ALA A 212 67.27 2.67 9.57
C ALA A 212 68.43 3.58 10.00
N SER A 213 68.09 4.82 10.42
CA SER A 213 69.07 5.80 10.94
C SER A 213 69.33 5.67 12.46
N GLY A 214 68.76 4.64 13.12
CA GLY A 214 68.89 4.47 14.58
C GLY A 214 68.14 5.48 15.44
N LEU A 215 67.29 6.31 14.85
CA LEU A 215 66.53 7.39 15.52
C LEU A 215 65.14 6.96 16.04
N ALA A 216 64.76 5.69 15.80
CA ALA A 216 63.49 5.12 16.26
C ALA A 216 63.63 3.64 16.57
N SER A 217 62.80 3.12 17.51
CA SER A 217 62.71 1.69 17.83
C SER A 217 61.91 0.96 16.73
N GLU A 218 62.29 -0.28 16.41
CA GLU A 218 61.61 -1.19 15.52
C GLU A 218 60.13 -1.40 15.93
N GLN A 219 59.84 -1.34 17.23
CA GLN A 219 58.50 -1.50 17.80
C GLN A 219 57.43 -0.55 17.23
N ARG A 220 57.82 0.55 16.56
CA ARG A 220 56.90 1.49 15.91
C ARG A 220 56.46 1.07 14.51
N LEU A 221 57.14 0.14 13.88
CA LEU A 221 56.83 -0.32 12.50
C LEU A 221 55.62 -1.25 12.42
N PRO A 222 55.49 -2.34 13.24
CA PRO A 222 54.38 -3.24 13.16
C PRO A 222 52.98 -2.56 13.32
N PRO A 223 52.78 -1.62 14.30
CA PRO A 223 51.54 -0.89 14.40
C PRO A 223 51.21 -0.07 13.15
N SER A 224 52.20 0.56 12.53
CA SER A 224 52.02 1.35 11.32
C SER A 224 51.63 0.51 10.11
N LEU A 225 52.21 -0.66 9.96
CA LEU A 225 51.85 -1.63 8.91
C LEU A 225 50.46 -2.22 9.14
N SER A 226 50.13 -2.60 10.37
CA SER A 226 48.81 -3.12 10.71
C SER A 226 47.69 -2.07 10.41
N GLU A 227 47.92 -0.79 10.64
CA GLU A 227 46.97 0.24 10.25
C GLU A 227 46.87 0.41 8.74
N GLN A 228 47.90 0.15 7.98
CA GLN A 228 47.86 0.14 6.52
C GLN A 228 47.01 -1.03 6.00
N ASP A 229 47.23 -2.24 6.54
CA ASP A 229 46.43 -3.42 6.18
C ASP A 229 44.94 -3.22 6.52
N LYS A 230 44.62 -2.51 7.62
CA LYS A 230 43.26 -2.17 7.96
C LYS A 230 42.59 -1.25 6.92
N LEU A 231 43.30 -0.23 6.44
CA LEU A 231 42.81 0.66 5.40
C LEU A 231 42.58 -0.08 4.08
N ASP A 232 43.47 -1.01 3.72
CA ASP A 232 43.31 -1.82 2.53
C ASP A 232 42.10 -2.78 2.65
N HIS A 233 41.88 -3.37 3.84
CA HIS A 233 40.69 -4.17 4.11
C HIS A 233 39.40 -3.32 4.05
N GLU A 234 39.38 -2.13 4.67
CA GLU A 234 38.25 -1.20 4.64
C GLU A 234 37.89 -0.78 3.21
N ASN A 235 38.90 -0.56 2.36
CA ASN A 235 38.71 -0.24 0.95
C ASN A 235 37.96 -1.38 0.20
N LEU A 236 38.39 -2.64 0.40
CA LEU A 236 37.72 -3.80 -0.23
C LEU A 236 36.27 -3.96 0.25
N VAL A 237 36.02 -3.72 1.54
CA VAL A 237 34.64 -3.76 2.09
C VAL A 237 33.79 -2.67 1.44
N LEU A 238 34.34 -1.46 1.28
CA LEU A 238 33.64 -0.33 0.71
C LEU A 238 33.36 -0.50 -0.79
N GLU A 239 34.32 -1.01 -1.55
CA GLU A 239 34.12 -1.34 -2.97
C GLU A 239 32.98 -2.37 -3.14
N ASN A 240 32.92 -3.39 -2.27
CA ASN A 240 31.84 -4.35 -2.29
C ASN A 240 30.49 -3.70 -1.91
N SER A 241 30.45 -2.83 -0.90
CA SER A 241 29.25 -2.08 -0.52
C SER A 241 28.70 -1.26 -1.69
N MET A 242 29.56 -0.47 -2.34
CA MET A 242 29.19 0.32 -3.51
C MET A 242 28.62 -0.54 -4.64
N GLN A 243 29.19 -1.74 -4.86
CA GLN A 243 28.66 -2.65 -5.87
C GLN A 243 27.30 -3.22 -5.46
N GLN A 244 27.08 -3.55 -4.19
CA GLN A 244 25.78 -4.00 -3.69
C GLN A 244 24.71 -2.92 -3.83
N GLU A 245 25.04 -1.65 -3.52
CA GLU A 245 24.09 -0.55 -3.69
C GLU A 245 23.72 -0.33 -5.16
N ARG A 246 24.68 -0.42 -6.09
CA ARG A 246 24.40 -0.36 -7.54
C ARG A 246 23.46 -1.47 -7.99
N LEU A 247 23.70 -2.71 -7.52
CA LEU A 247 22.81 -3.85 -7.80
C LEU A 247 21.41 -3.65 -7.21
N THR A 248 21.33 -3.10 -6.01
CA THR A 248 20.06 -2.78 -5.33
C THR A 248 19.27 -1.73 -6.11
N ILE A 249 19.93 -0.65 -6.56
CA ILE A 249 19.30 0.39 -7.37
C ILE A 249 18.81 -0.19 -8.72
N ALA A 250 19.61 -1.04 -9.37
CA ALA A 250 19.20 -1.71 -10.61
C ALA A 250 17.95 -2.57 -10.38
N ALA A 251 17.94 -3.39 -9.33
CA ALA A 251 16.79 -4.24 -8.98
C ALA A 251 15.53 -3.43 -8.66
N LEU A 252 15.64 -2.39 -7.81
CA LEU A 252 14.52 -1.50 -7.49
C LEU A 252 13.99 -0.74 -8.71
N SER A 253 14.86 -0.47 -9.68
CA SER A 253 14.50 0.17 -10.95
C SER A 253 13.89 -0.80 -11.98
N GLY A 254 13.77 -2.09 -11.66
CA GLY A 254 13.32 -3.11 -12.60
C GLY A 254 14.27 -3.30 -13.79
N GLN A 255 15.57 -3.05 -13.60
CA GLN A 255 16.59 -3.07 -14.63
C GLN A 255 17.60 -4.20 -14.42
N PRO A 256 18.29 -4.66 -15.48
CA PRO A 256 19.33 -5.67 -15.32
C PRO A 256 20.54 -5.14 -14.52
N PRO A 257 21.35 -6.03 -13.89
CA PRO A 257 22.42 -5.65 -12.98
C PRO A 257 23.42 -4.61 -13.50
N HIS A 258 23.78 -4.66 -14.78
CA HIS A 258 24.71 -3.71 -15.41
C HIS A 258 24.19 -2.28 -15.53
N TYR A 259 22.88 -2.05 -15.31
CA TYR A 259 22.30 -0.70 -15.27
C TYR A 259 22.93 0.15 -14.17
N GLY A 260 23.28 -0.49 -13.04
CA GLY A 260 23.90 0.16 -11.88
C GLY A 260 25.31 0.70 -12.14
N ASP A 261 26.04 0.15 -13.13
CA ASP A 261 27.44 0.52 -13.39
C ASP A 261 27.60 1.98 -13.83
N ASN A 262 26.55 2.57 -14.40
CA ASN A 262 26.54 3.97 -14.87
C ASN A 262 26.04 4.97 -13.82
N ILE A 263 25.83 4.54 -12.57
CA ILE A 263 25.35 5.40 -11.50
C ILE A 263 26.56 6.01 -10.78
N HIS A 264 26.67 7.32 -10.91
CA HIS A 264 27.71 8.13 -10.27
C HIS A 264 27.01 9.25 -9.48
N PRO A 265 26.72 9.01 -8.20
CA PRO A 265 26.01 10.00 -7.40
C PRO A 265 26.88 11.26 -7.24
N HIS A 266 26.22 12.41 -7.23
CA HIS A 266 26.83 13.69 -6.97
C HIS A 266 26.61 14.08 -5.51
N ASN A 267 27.55 14.83 -4.93
CA ASN A 267 27.41 15.27 -3.56
C ASN A 267 26.18 16.17 -3.38
N ILE A 268 25.19 15.68 -2.63
CA ILE A 268 23.98 16.43 -2.27
C ILE A 268 24.28 17.21 -0.99
N ASP A 269 24.55 18.50 -1.14
CA ASP A 269 24.89 19.37 0.00
C ASP A 269 23.66 19.92 0.75
N ALA A 270 22.49 19.92 0.11
CA ALA A 270 21.28 20.52 0.66
C ALA A 270 20.23 19.47 1.01
N LEU A 271 19.91 19.34 2.28
CA LEU A 271 18.72 18.61 2.75
C LEU A 271 17.50 19.52 2.62
N PRO A 272 16.33 18.98 2.24
CA PRO A 272 15.10 19.76 2.27
C PRO A 272 14.80 20.21 3.70
N ALA A 273 14.41 21.48 3.85
CA ALA A 273 13.98 22.00 5.14
C ALA A 273 12.68 21.31 5.56
N LEU A 274 12.71 20.65 6.72
CA LEU A 274 11.52 20.07 7.32
C LEU A 274 10.93 21.06 8.32
N PRO A 275 9.58 21.14 8.43
CA PRO A 275 8.95 21.98 9.42
C PRO A 275 9.25 21.49 10.83
N ASN A 276 9.48 22.42 11.76
CA ASN A 276 9.75 22.10 13.17
C ASN A 276 8.50 21.51 13.87
N ASP A 277 7.31 21.92 13.45
CA ASP A 277 6.04 21.43 13.96
C ASP A 277 5.27 20.73 12.83
N LEU A 278 4.97 19.45 13.03
CA LEU A 278 4.16 18.65 12.14
C LEU A 278 2.77 18.49 12.74
N PRO A 279 1.72 19.06 12.10
CA PRO A 279 0.35 18.84 12.56
C PRO A 279 0.00 17.36 12.54
N ALA A 280 -0.64 16.87 13.61
CA ALA A 280 -1.10 15.48 13.71
C ALA A 280 -2.06 15.08 12.57
N ASP A 281 -2.71 16.06 11.97
CA ASP A 281 -3.66 15.89 10.85
C ASP A 281 -3.00 15.32 9.59
N LEU A 282 -1.69 15.49 9.42
CA LEU A 282 -0.95 14.95 8.27
C LEU A 282 -0.94 13.41 8.27
N ILE A 283 -1.07 12.78 9.43
CA ILE A 283 -1.16 11.32 9.55
C ILE A 283 -2.35 10.77 8.74
N GLY A 284 -3.47 11.50 8.71
CA GLY A 284 -4.64 11.12 7.93
C GLY A 284 -4.45 11.15 6.40
N LEU A 285 -3.37 11.76 5.90
CA LEU A 285 -3.03 11.81 4.48
C LEU A 285 -2.13 10.63 4.04
N ARG A 286 -1.63 9.84 4.98
CA ARG A 286 -0.80 8.67 4.70
C ARG A 286 -1.58 7.64 3.88
N PRO A 287 -0.97 7.06 2.84
CA PRO A 287 -1.65 6.07 2.00
C PRO A 287 -2.06 4.80 2.78
N ASP A 288 -1.24 4.32 3.73
CA ASP A 288 -1.55 3.17 4.57
C ASP A 288 -2.78 3.43 5.48
N VAL A 289 -2.88 4.61 6.08
CA VAL A 289 -4.03 5.04 6.88
C VAL A 289 -5.29 5.15 6.02
N GLN A 290 -5.17 5.67 4.80
CA GLN A 290 -6.28 5.77 3.86
C GLN A 290 -6.77 4.40 3.38
N ALA A 291 -5.85 3.46 3.15
CA ALA A 291 -6.20 2.08 2.83
C ALA A 291 -7.05 1.45 3.95
N ARG A 292 -6.62 1.57 5.21
CA ARG A 292 -7.38 1.06 6.36
C ARG A 292 -8.73 1.74 6.53
N ARG A 293 -8.80 3.05 6.27
CA ARG A 293 -10.08 3.78 6.28
C ARG A 293 -11.05 3.23 5.22
N ALA A 294 -10.56 2.95 4.02
CA ALA A 294 -11.37 2.36 2.96
C ALA A 294 -11.84 0.94 3.34
N GLU A 295 -11.04 0.15 4.06
CA GLU A 295 -11.45 -1.17 4.59
C GLU A 295 -12.60 -1.05 5.61
N ILE A 296 -12.64 -0.01 6.45
CA ILE A 296 -13.80 0.28 7.33
C ILE A 296 -15.05 0.53 6.48
N GLU A 297 -14.94 1.26 5.36
CA GLU A 297 -16.07 1.49 4.45
C GLU A 297 -16.57 0.16 3.85
N VAL A 298 -15.66 -0.75 3.46
CA VAL A 298 -15.99 -2.11 3.01
C VAL A 298 -16.75 -2.87 4.08
N ALA A 299 -16.21 -2.92 5.31
CA ALA A 299 -16.81 -3.64 6.43
C ALA A 299 -18.18 -3.05 6.83
N THR A 300 -18.34 -1.71 6.73
CA THR A 300 -19.62 -1.02 6.92
C THR A 300 -20.66 -1.48 5.90
N ALA A 301 -20.29 -1.51 4.62
CA ALA A 301 -21.19 -1.97 3.55
C ALA A 301 -21.55 -3.45 3.69
N GLN A 302 -20.60 -4.30 4.09
CA GLN A 302 -20.83 -5.72 4.39
C GLN A 302 -21.76 -5.93 5.59
N SER A 303 -21.64 -5.12 6.63
CA SER A 303 -22.53 -5.14 7.80
C SER A 303 -23.95 -4.73 7.42
N ARG A 304 -24.08 -3.73 6.53
CA ARG A 304 -25.37 -3.34 5.94
C ARG A 304 -25.97 -4.48 5.10
N LEU A 305 -25.17 -5.16 4.29
CA LEU A 305 -25.58 -6.32 3.50
C LEU A 305 -26.12 -7.45 4.41
N ALA A 306 -25.38 -7.77 5.49
CA ALA A 306 -25.82 -8.79 6.45
C ALA A 306 -27.14 -8.41 7.16
N LYS A 307 -27.34 -7.10 7.45
CA LYS A 307 -28.58 -6.59 8.02
C LYS A 307 -29.75 -6.70 7.03
N ILE A 308 -29.52 -6.50 5.75
CA ILE A 308 -30.55 -6.62 4.70
C ILE A 308 -31.09 -8.03 4.60
N GLN A 309 -30.35 -9.07 4.97
CA GLN A 309 -30.80 -10.46 4.95
C GLN A 309 -32.02 -10.74 5.88
N PHE A 310 -32.35 -9.81 6.80
CA PHE A 310 -33.58 -9.93 7.59
C PHE A 310 -34.85 -9.55 6.84
N TYR A 311 -34.74 -8.90 5.68
CA TYR A 311 -35.88 -8.44 4.87
C TYR A 311 -36.20 -9.43 3.77
N PRO A 312 -37.48 -9.41 3.27
CA PRO A 312 -37.89 -10.25 2.13
C PRO A 312 -37.10 -9.87 0.88
N ASP A 313 -36.64 -10.87 0.13
CA ASP A 313 -36.07 -10.67 -1.21
C ASP A 313 -37.22 -10.70 -2.25
N VAL A 314 -37.25 -9.67 -3.12
CA VAL A 314 -38.34 -9.52 -4.11
C VAL A 314 -37.73 -9.42 -5.50
N ASN A 315 -37.91 -10.44 -6.29
CA ASN A 315 -37.39 -10.58 -7.64
C ASN A 315 -38.55 -10.58 -8.66
N LEU A 316 -38.31 -9.96 -9.81
CA LEU A 316 -39.14 -10.13 -10.99
C LEU A 316 -38.51 -11.19 -11.91
N SER A 317 -39.23 -12.27 -12.18
CA SER A 317 -38.74 -13.28 -13.10
C SER A 317 -39.79 -13.56 -14.18
N GLY A 318 -39.33 -13.95 -15.34
CA GLY A 318 -40.19 -14.32 -16.45
C GLY A 318 -39.45 -15.10 -17.50
N PHE A 319 -40.16 -15.75 -18.34
CA PHE A 319 -39.62 -16.43 -19.50
C PHE A 319 -40.57 -16.37 -20.68
N ILE A 320 -40.01 -16.43 -21.85
CA ILE A 320 -40.71 -16.68 -23.11
C ILE A 320 -39.92 -17.70 -23.92
N GLY A 321 -40.59 -18.68 -24.48
CA GLY A 321 -39.90 -19.71 -25.25
C GLY A 321 -40.81 -20.72 -25.90
N LEU A 322 -40.20 -21.76 -26.43
CA LEU A 322 -40.82 -22.86 -27.10
C LEU A 322 -40.45 -24.17 -26.41
N GLN A 323 -41.43 -24.99 -26.09
CA GLN A 323 -41.20 -26.34 -25.54
C GLN A 323 -42.07 -27.35 -26.29
N SER A 324 -41.50 -28.47 -26.70
CA SER A 324 -42.23 -29.48 -27.45
C SER A 324 -41.78 -30.90 -27.12
N ILE A 325 -42.75 -31.83 -27.19
CA ILE A 325 -42.49 -33.26 -27.29
C ILE A 325 -42.32 -33.60 -28.78
N GLY A 326 -41.09 -33.99 -29.15
CA GLY A 326 -40.67 -34.16 -30.53
C GLY A 326 -40.05 -32.90 -31.13
N PHE A 327 -38.85 -33.05 -31.69
CA PHE A 327 -38.10 -31.90 -32.23
C PHE A 327 -38.78 -31.24 -33.47
N ALA A 328 -39.57 -31.99 -34.21
CA ALA A 328 -40.25 -31.48 -35.41
C ALA A 328 -41.30 -30.40 -35.10
N ASN A 329 -41.83 -30.38 -33.88
CA ASN A 329 -42.92 -29.48 -33.49
C ASN A 329 -42.46 -28.24 -32.72
N ILE A 330 -41.15 -28.09 -32.47
CA ILE A 330 -40.64 -27.03 -31.58
C ILE A 330 -40.92 -25.61 -32.12
N LEU A 331 -40.98 -25.45 -33.43
CA LEU A 331 -41.26 -24.16 -34.10
C LEU A 331 -42.77 -23.92 -34.37
N HIS A 332 -43.66 -24.75 -33.87
CA HIS A 332 -45.10 -24.53 -34.00
C HIS A 332 -45.58 -23.55 -32.93
N SER A 333 -46.60 -22.75 -33.27
CA SER A 333 -47.18 -21.77 -32.32
C SER A 333 -47.75 -22.44 -31.06
N ASP A 334 -48.18 -23.67 -31.13
CA ASP A 334 -48.72 -24.45 -30.01
C ASP A 334 -47.64 -24.89 -29.01
N SER A 335 -46.36 -24.64 -29.31
CA SER A 335 -45.19 -24.90 -28.44
C SER A 335 -44.80 -23.70 -27.60
N GLU A 336 -45.46 -22.57 -27.76
CA GLU A 336 -45.16 -21.33 -27.04
C GLU A 336 -45.46 -21.46 -25.55
N MET A 337 -44.51 -21.01 -24.73
CA MET A 337 -44.63 -20.88 -23.27
C MET A 337 -44.22 -19.49 -22.83
N THR A 338 -45.04 -18.87 -22.00
CA THR A 338 -44.73 -17.56 -21.42
C THR A 338 -45.09 -17.51 -19.94
N SER A 339 -44.28 -16.83 -19.16
CA SER A 339 -44.56 -16.54 -17.75
C SER A 339 -43.86 -15.24 -17.35
N ILE A 340 -44.50 -14.43 -16.52
CA ILE A 340 -43.92 -13.29 -15.86
C ILE A 340 -44.58 -13.08 -14.50
N GLY A 341 -43.83 -12.85 -13.46
CA GLY A 341 -44.37 -12.59 -12.14
C GLY A 341 -43.36 -12.22 -11.09
N PRO A 342 -43.76 -11.55 -10.03
CA PRO A 342 -42.91 -11.31 -8.87
C PRO A 342 -42.74 -12.60 -8.06
N ALA A 343 -41.49 -12.85 -7.61
CA ALA A 343 -41.16 -13.89 -6.66
C ALA A 343 -40.69 -13.23 -5.35
N VAL A 344 -41.30 -13.65 -4.24
CA VAL A 344 -40.94 -13.11 -2.90
C VAL A 344 -40.38 -14.27 -2.07
N HIS A 345 -39.17 -14.09 -1.55
CA HIS A 345 -38.55 -15.04 -0.65
C HIS A 345 -38.34 -14.39 0.74
N LEU A 346 -38.89 -15.00 1.79
CA LEU A 346 -38.70 -14.59 3.19
C LEU A 346 -38.13 -15.76 4.00
N PRO A 347 -36.91 -15.61 4.59
CA PRO A 347 -36.33 -16.66 5.43
C PRO A 347 -36.98 -16.68 6.83
N ILE A 348 -37.89 -17.60 7.10
CA ILE A 348 -38.65 -17.69 8.36
C ILE A 348 -37.84 -18.43 9.44
N PHE A 349 -37.23 -19.56 9.09
CA PHE A 349 -36.58 -20.47 10.06
C PHE A 349 -35.08 -20.29 10.20
N ASN A 350 -34.45 -19.43 9.38
CA ASN A 350 -33.01 -19.19 9.38
C ASN A 350 -32.55 -18.02 10.28
N ARG A 351 -33.39 -17.59 11.22
CA ARG A 351 -33.16 -16.41 12.05
C ARG A 351 -31.84 -16.46 12.81
N ASN A 352 -31.49 -17.60 13.40
CA ASN A 352 -30.25 -17.74 14.15
C ASN A 352 -29.03 -17.64 13.25
N THR A 353 -29.09 -18.19 12.04
CA THR A 353 -28.03 -18.07 11.04
C THR A 353 -27.83 -16.60 10.62
N ILE A 354 -28.92 -15.88 10.33
CA ILE A 354 -28.85 -14.46 9.94
C ILE A 354 -28.30 -13.59 11.09
N ARG A 355 -28.73 -13.85 12.34
CA ARG A 355 -28.19 -13.17 13.52
C ARG A 355 -26.70 -13.44 13.72
N ALA A 356 -26.27 -14.69 13.54
CA ALA A 356 -24.86 -15.06 13.62
C ALA A 356 -24.03 -14.40 12.50
N THR A 357 -24.57 -14.35 11.28
CA THR A 357 -23.95 -13.65 10.14
C THR A 357 -23.80 -12.15 10.41
N LEU A 358 -24.84 -11.51 10.96
CA LEU A 358 -24.79 -10.09 11.33
C LEU A 358 -23.79 -9.85 12.46
N GLY A 359 -23.78 -10.70 13.51
CA GLY A 359 -22.81 -10.62 14.59
C GLY A 359 -21.37 -10.75 14.09
N ALA A 360 -21.13 -11.72 13.18
CA ALA A 360 -19.83 -11.89 12.56
C ALA A 360 -19.41 -10.68 11.69
N SER A 361 -20.38 -10.05 11.00
CA SER A 361 -20.06 -8.84 10.20
C SER A 361 -19.73 -7.62 11.07
N TYR A 362 -20.37 -7.45 12.23
CA TYR A 362 -20.01 -6.41 13.18
C TYR A 362 -18.62 -6.67 13.81
N ALA A 363 -18.31 -7.92 14.14
CA ALA A 363 -16.97 -8.26 14.62
C ALA A 363 -15.89 -7.99 13.58
N ARG A 364 -16.16 -8.22 12.26
CA ARG A 364 -15.24 -7.82 11.19
C ARG A 364 -15.11 -6.30 11.06
N TYR A 365 -16.19 -5.56 11.25
CA TYR A 365 -16.14 -4.10 11.31
C TYR A 365 -15.27 -3.64 12.48
N ASP A 366 -15.47 -4.22 13.68
CA ASP A 366 -14.65 -3.89 14.85
C ASP A 366 -13.16 -4.19 14.59
N MET A 367 -12.84 -5.31 13.95
CA MET A 367 -11.45 -5.62 13.52
C MET A 367 -10.90 -4.54 12.59
N ALA A 368 -11.64 -4.15 11.56
CA ALA A 368 -11.19 -3.12 10.61
C ALA A 368 -10.97 -1.76 11.30
N VAL A 369 -11.80 -1.42 12.30
CA VAL A 369 -11.62 -0.21 13.12
C VAL A 369 -10.35 -0.31 13.97
N GLU A 370 -10.08 -1.44 14.61
CA GLU A 370 -8.88 -1.59 15.43
C GLU A 370 -7.60 -1.64 14.58
N ASP A 371 -7.64 -2.23 13.39
CA ASP A 371 -6.52 -2.19 12.43
C ASP A 371 -6.22 -0.74 11.99
N TYR A 372 -7.26 0.07 11.74
CA TYR A 372 -7.13 1.49 11.46
C TYR A 372 -6.54 2.26 12.65
N ASN A 373 -7.07 2.05 13.85
CA ASN A 373 -6.59 2.69 15.08
C ASN A 373 -5.11 2.33 15.34
N GLN A 374 -4.75 1.07 15.16
CA GLN A 374 -3.36 0.59 15.30
C GLN A 374 -2.44 1.27 14.28
N THR A 375 -2.87 1.40 13.03
CA THR A 375 -2.08 2.08 11.98
C THR A 375 -1.83 3.54 12.35
N ILE A 376 -2.81 4.25 12.91
CA ILE A 376 -2.65 5.63 13.42
C ILE A 376 -1.59 5.69 14.53
N PHE A 377 -1.65 4.81 15.54
CA PHE A 377 -0.66 4.79 16.61
C PHE A 377 0.75 4.48 16.10
N HIS A 378 0.87 3.57 15.14
CA HIS A 378 2.13 3.28 14.44
C HIS A 378 2.67 4.52 13.73
N ALA A 379 1.83 5.18 12.96
CA ALA A 379 2.19 6.39 12.24
C ALA A 379 2.65 7.54 13.18
N MET A 380 1.95 7.70 14.31
CA MET A 380 2.35 8.66 15.37
C MET A 380 3.73 8.32 15.96
N GLN A 381 3.95 7.03 16.27
CA GLN A 381 5.23 6.56 16.80
C GLN A 381 6.36 6.78 15.79
N GLU A 382 6.16 6.40 14.52
CA GLU A 382 7.16 6.57 13.46
C GLU A 382 7.53 8.05 13.29
N THR A 383 6.53 8.92 13.21
CA THR A 383 6.74 10.38 13.08
C THR A 383 7.53 10.94 14.27
N ALA A 384 7.12 10.62 15.50
CA ALA A 384 7.79 11.08 16.70
C ALA A 384 9.24 10.56 16.79
N SER A 385 9.46 9.30 16.44
CA SER A 385 10.79 8.67 16.44
C SER A 385 11.71 9.30 15.40
N ALA A 386 11.22 9.53 14.17
CA ALA A 386 11.98 10.13 13.10
C ALA A 386 12.40 11.58 13.45
N LEU A 387 11.50 12.39 14.02
CA LEU A 387 11.81 13.74 14.48
C LEU A 387 12.83 13.74 15.61
N ALA A 388 12.67 12.89 16.63
CA ALA A 388 13.62 12.78 17.73
C ALA A 388 15.03 12.40 17.24
N ASN A 389 15.09 11.51 16.25
CA ASN A 389 16.35 11.11 15.61
C ASN A 389 17.00 12.30 14.87
N LEU A 390 16.25 13.05 14.06
CA LEU A 390 16.75 14.25 13.38
C LEU A 390 17.30 15.29 14.37
N HIS A 391 16.59 15.55 15.46
CA HIS A 391 17.07 16.49 16.50
C HIS A 391 18.38 16.01 17.13
N THR A 392 18.55 14.72 17.32
CA THR A 392 19.79 14.14 17.88
C THR A 392 20.93 14.29 16.88
N LEU A 393 20.69 13.91 15.60
CA LEU A 393 21.68 14.00 14.53
C LEU A 393 22.16 15.45 14.28
N ALA A 394 21.28 16.43 14.37
CA ALA A 394 21.66 17.85 14.28
C ALA A 394 22.64 18.26 15.39
N ARG A 395 22.47 17.75 16.61
CA ARG A 395 23.40 17.98 17.73
C ARG A 395 24.72 17.24 17.54
N GLU A 396 24.68 16.01 17.05
CA GLU A 396 25.87 15.23 16.71
C GLU A 396 26.70 15.93 15.63
N GLU A 397 26.05 16.38 14.57
CA GLU A 397 26.73 17.11 13.50
C GLU A 397 27.42 18.38 14.01
N LYS A 398 26.78 19.16 14.88
CA LYS A 398 27.40 20.34 15.50
C LYS A 398 28.64 19.95 16.32
N THR A 399 28.57 18.90 17.11
CA THR A 399 29.69 18.40 17.93
C THR A 399 30.83 17.91 17.04
N GLN A 400 30.50 17.18 15.96
CA GLN A 400 31.49 16.67 15.01
C GLN A 400 32.19 17.78 14.24
N ARG A 401 31.48 18.84 13.86
CA ARG A 401 32.11 20.05 13.26
C ARG A 401 33.10 20.69 14.18
N HIS A 402 32.80 20.80 15.48
CA HIS A 402 33.77 21.36 16.49
C HIS A 402 34.99 20.45 16.62
N LEU A 403 34.79 19.10 16.66
CA LEU A 403 35.92 18.16 16.72
C LEU A 403 36.86 18.35 15.51
N ILE A 404 36.29 18.35 14.30
CA ILE A 404 37.08 18.57 13.07
C ILE A 404 37.82 19.92 13.09
N HIS A 405 37.20 20.97 13.59
CA HIS A 405 37.84 22.27 13.74
C HIS A 405 39.06 22.19 14.65
N HIS A 406 38.95 21.55 15.82
CA HIS A 406 40.09 21.43 16.76
C HIS A 406 41.19 20.53 16.19
N LEU A 407 40.87 19.42 15.52
CA LEU A 407 41.87 18.56 14.88
C LEU A 407 42.59 19.28 13.73
N ARG A 408 41.88 20.09 12.94
CA ARG A 408 42.50 20.94 11.91
C ARG A 408 43.46 21.91 12.49
N TYR A 409 43.11 22.58 13.60
CA TYR A 409 43.96 23.53 14.28
C TYR A 409 45.21 22.84 14.86
N ALA A 410 45.10 21.67 15.46
CA ALA A 410 46.22 20.90 15.94
C ALA A 410 47.18 20.52 14.79
N GLN A 411 46.65 20.00 13.67
CA GLN A 411 47.46 19.70 12.49
C GLN A 411 48.22 20.94 11.98
N GLN A 412 47.55 22.09 11.88
CA GLN A 412 48.22 23.34 11.45
C GLN A 412 49.37 23.77 12.36
N LEU A 413 49.19 23.65 13.68
CA LEU A 413 50.25 23.94 14.63
C LEU A 413 51.43 22.97 14.50
N ALA A 414 51.15 21.67 14.35
CA ALA A 414 52.20 20.68 14.16
C ALA A 414 52.97 20.90 12.84
N GLU A 415 52.30 21.32 11.79
CA GLU A 415 52.91 21.63 10.49
C GLU A 415 53.76 22.89 10.58
N GLN A 416 53.35 23.98 11.25
CA GLN A 416 54.13 25.17 11.50
C GLN A 416 55.40 24.88 12.32
N ARG A 417 55.32 24.05 13.37
CA ARG A 417 56.49 23.60 14.16
C ARG A 417 57.48 22.83 13.31
N TRP A 418 57.00 21.93 12.44
CA TRP A 418 57.86 21.18 11.49
C TRP A 418 58.53 22.13 10.50
N GLN A 419 57.81 23.08 9.89
CA GLN A 419 58.35 24.04 8.93
C GLN A 419 59.38 24.99 9.60
N ALA A 420 59.20 25.29 10.87
CA ALA A 420 60.17 26.08 11.67
C ALA A 420 61.38 25.24 12.14
N GLY A 421 61.47 23.94 11.80
CA GLY A 421 62.54 23.07 12.25
C GLY A 421 62.52 22.71 13.74
N LEU A 422 61.44 23.00 14.44
CA LEU A 422 61.27 22.74 15.87
C LEU A 422 60.83 21.32 16.19
N ASP A 423 60.30 20.59 15.18
CA ASP A 423 59.82 19.24 15.34
C ASP A 423 59.96 18.46 14.01
N ASN A 424 59.73 17.16 14.02
CA ASN A 424 59.62 16.33 12.80
C ASN A 424 58.19 16.33 12.29
N ASN A 425 57.94 15.78 11.04
CA ASN A 425 56.60 15.79 10.39
C ASN A 425 55.64 14.75 10.93
N ILE A 426 56.04 13.86 11.85
CA ILE A 426 55.21 12.78 12.35
C ILE A 426 53.93 13.28 13.03
N PRO A 427 53.94 14.26 13.96
CA PRO A 427 52.74 14.81 14.58
C PRO A 427 51.77 15.37 13.55
N ALA A 428 52.22 16.13 12.57
CA ALA A 428 51.37 16.72 11.52
C ALA A 428 50.65 15.63 10.69
N LEU A 429 51.36 14.54 10.32
CA LEU A 429 50.77 13.40 9.62
C LEU A 429 49.76 12.64 10.49
N GLN A 430 50.03 12.48 11.80
CA GLN A 430 49.12 11.82 12.73
C GLN A 430 47.87 12.64 12.97
N ASP A 431 47.96 13.95 13.16
CA ASP A 431 46.84 14.85 13.34
C ASP A 431 46.00 14.94 12.04
N GLY A 432 46.65 14.90 10.87
CA GLY A 432 45.98 14.79 9.57
C GLY A 432 45.15 13.49 9.42
N LEU A 433 45.71 12.37 9.84
CA LEU A 433 44.94 11.08 9.86
C LEU A 433 43.77 11.16 10.84
N ALA A 434 43.96 11.70 12.06
CA ALA A 434 42.89 11.87 13.02
C ALA A 434 41.75 12.77 12.46
N GLN A 435 42.10 13.82 11.73
CA GLN A 435 41.14 14.69 11.06
C GLN A 435 40.34 13.92 9.98
N GLN A 436 41.02 13.08 9.19
CA GLN A 436 40.35 12.28 8.17
C GLN A 436 39.36 11.27 8.79
N VAL A 437 39.73 10.60 9.88
CA VAL A 437 38.81 9.70 10.65
C VAL A 437 37.60 10.49 11.16
N ALA A 438 37.80 11.71 11.67
CA ALA A 438 36.70 12.56 12.09
C ALA A 438 35.79 12.95 10.92
N ARG A 439 36.33 13.17 9.72
CA ARG A 439 35.55 13.43 8.50
C ARG A 439 34.78 12.22 8.01
N GLN A 440 35.32 11.00 8.13
CA GLN A 440 34.56 9.76 7.84
C GLN A 440 33.32 9.66 8.76
N THR A 441 33.49 10.00 10.05
CA THR A 441 32.37 10.08 10.97
C THR A 441 31.33 11.13 10.55
N GLN A 442 31.78 12.28 10.04
CA GLN A 442 30.89 13.33 9.51
C GLN A 442 30.07 12.84 8.31
N THR A 443 30.69 12.12 7.35
CA THR A 443 29.98 11.53 6.21
C THR A 443 28.92 10.54 6.70
N ARG A 444 29.22 9.74 7.73
CA ARG A 444 28.27 8.81 8.34
C ARG A 444 27.08 9.51 9.01
N ILE A 445 27.34 10.62 9.73
CA ILE A 445 26.28 11.45 10.32
C ILE A 445 25.41 12.06 9.22
N LYS A 446 26.03 12.55 8.12
CA LYS A 446 25.29 13.06 6.94
C LYS A 446 24.35 12.02 6.36
N LEU A 447 24.82 10.79 6.10
CA LEU A 447 23.99 9.68 5.62
C LEU A 447 22.86 9.35 6.60
N SER A 448 23.17 9.31 7.91
CA SER A 448 22.14 9.06 8.94
C SER A 448 21.07 10.16 8.94
N THR A 449 21.46 11.42 8.72
CA THR A 449 20.54 12.56 8.63
C THR A 449 19.67 12.48 7.38
N MET A 450 20.24 12.06 6.23
CA MET A 450 19.49 11.82 5.01
C MET A 450 18.45 10.70 5.24
N ASN A 451 18.85 9.58 5.84
CA ASN A 451 17.94 8.48 6.14
C ASN A 451 16.83 8.90 7.12
N ALA A 452 17.15 9.65 8.17
CA ALA A 452 16.15 10.18 9.10
C ALA A 452 15.19 11.17 8.42
N THR A 453 15.68 11.96 7.45
CA THR A 453 14.83 12.82 6.61
C THR A 453 13.86 11.99 5.75
N LEU A 454 14.35 10.90 5.15
CA LEU A 454 13.51 9.95 4.42
C LEU A 454 12.48 9.27 5.34
N ASP A 455 12.85 8.97 6.58
CA ASP A 455 11.92 8.43 7.59
C ASP A 455 10.78 9.41 7.89
N VAL A 456 11.08 10.70 8.01
CA VAL A 456 10.04 11.74 8.18
C VAL A 456 9.17 11.83 6.94
N ILE A 457 9.73 11.84 5.73
CA ILE A 457 8.96 11.88 4.48
C ILE A 457 8.02 10.65 4.39
N HIS A 458 8.53 9.48 4.72
CA HIS A 458 7.72 8.24 4.78
C HIS A 458 6.60 8.35 5.83
N ALA A 459 6.95 8.79 7.04
CA ALA A 459 6.00 8.93 8.15
C ALA A 459 4.89 9.97 7.89
N LEU A 460 5.11 10.91 6.97
CA LEU A 460 4.10 11.88 6.52
C LEU A 460 3.30 11.43 5.30
N GLY A 461 3.65 10.27 4.71
CA GLY A 461 3.06 9.80 3.45
C GLY A 461 3.57 10.53 2.20
N GLY A 462 4.66 11.29 2.31
CA GLY A 462 5.29 12.11 1.27
C GLY A 462 5.71 13.48 1.79
N PHE A 463 6.05 14.41 0.90
CA PHE A 463 6.46 15.76 1.27
C PHE A 463 5.27 16.72 1.20
N PRO A 464 4.93 17.46 2.28
CA PRO A 464 3.81 18.41 2.25
C PRO A 464 4.06 19.53 1.25
N ALA A 465 3.11 19.80 0.37
CA ALA A 465 3.18 20.88 -0.60
C ALA A 465 3.08 22.24 0.10
N GLY A 466 3.89 23.21 -0.31
CA GLY A 466 3.86 24.58 0.24
C GLY A 466 4.89 24.86 1.35
N ILE A 467 5.73 23.88 1.70
CA ILE A 467 6.90 24.12 2.55
C ILE A 467 8.03 24.66 1.68
N PRO A 468 8.65 25.82 2.03
CA PRO A 468 9.79 26.34 1.27
C PRO A 468 10.93 25.33 1.32
N THR A 469 11.45 24.96 0.14
CA THR A 469 12.52 23.95 -0.02
C THR A 469 13.93 24.53 0.19
N SER A 470 14.04 25.81 0.51
CA SER A 470 15.33 26.46 0.81
C SER A 470 15.39 26.92 2.26
N PRO A 471 16.44 26.60 3.01
CA PRO A 471 16.71 27.31 4.24
C PRO A 471 17.14 28.74 3.85
N ASP A 472 16.28 29.73 4.08
CA ASP A 472 16.74 31.12 4.11
C ASP A 472 17.83 31.19 5.18
N ASN A 473 19.06 31.40 4.71
CA ASN A 473 20.19 31.72 5.55
C ASN A 473 19.90 33.05 6.28
N HIS A 474 19.52 32.94 7.54
CA HIS A 474 19.64 34.04 8.51
C HIS A 474 20.74 33.76 9.53
#